data_cd37444ccd681e4552e1b0e5c941b7d5
#
_entry.id   cd37444ccd681e4552e1b0e5c941b7d5
#
_cell.length_a   1.000
_cell.length_b   1.000
_cell.length_c   1.000
_cell.angle_alpha   90.00
_cell.angle_beta   90.00
_cell.angle_gamma   90.00
#
_symmetry.space_group_name_H-M   'P 1'
#
loop_
_entity.id
_entity.type
_entity.pdbx_description
1 polymer ?
#
loop_
_entity_poly.entity_id
_entity_poly.type
_entity_poly.pdbx_seq_one_letter_code
_entity_poly.pdbx_strand_id
1 'polypeptide(L)'
;MDDLAKEIPGSTTSRPASAVNVLVGVTGSVAALKLPLLVSGLLQIPGVEVQVVTTERAKHFYSIQDIPVPIYSDDDEWKTCIVRAWDLKKPLLFCPAMNTAMWDHPITAEQIERLCNFGYIEIACIEKTLMCGDKGYGAMAEVSTILEKVRELLSKNLPHLTVSVPGYV
;
A
#
# COMPACT_ATOMS: atom_id res chain seq x y z
N MET A 1 19.42 46.67 -15.06
CA MET A 1 19.71 45.25 -15.41
C MET A 1 18.84 44.43 -14.52
N ASP A 2 17.71 44.06 -15.09
CA ASP A 2 16.53 43.63 -14.35
C ASP A 2 16.63 42.15 -13.95
N ASP A 3 16.39 41.96 -12.67
CA ASP A 3 16.33 40.68 -11.99
C ASP A 3 14.92 40.09 -12.21
N LEU A 4 14.80 39.10 -13.11
CA LEU A 4 13.56 38.41 -13.38
C LEU A 4 13.43 37.22 -12.42
N ALA A 5 13.00 37.51 -11.20
CA ALA A 5 12.49 36.49 -10.30
C ALA A 5 11.20 35.88 -10.89
N LYS A 6 11.28 34.66 -11.43
CA LYS A 6 10.12 33.86 -11.80
C LYS A 6 9.40 33.39 -10.53
N GLU A 7 8.29 34.04 -10.21
CA GLU A 7 7.35 33.56 -9.24
C GLU A 7 6.75 32.24 -9.72
N ILE A 8 6.93 31.20 -8.91
CA ILE A 8 6.23 29.93 -9.04
C ILE A 8 4.84 30.13 -8.42
N PRO A 9 3.74 29.96 -9.16
CA PRO A 9 2.42 30.07 -8.57
C PRO A 9 2.21 28.94 -7.58
N GLY A 10 2.28 29.25 -6.28
CA GLY A 10 1.89 28.37 -5.22
C GLY A 10 0.39 28.13 -5.27
N SER A 11 -0.06 26.96 -5.73
CA SER A 11 -1.40 26.50 -5.50
C SER A 11 -1.52 26.06 -4.04
N THR A 12 -1.84 26.99 -3.16
CA THR A 12 -2.32 26.72 -1.81
C THR A 12 -3.76 26.18 -1.91
N THR A 13 -3.91 24.93 -2.31
CA THR A 13 -5.12 24.17 -1.98
C THR A 13 -5.06 23.90 -0.48
N SER A 14 -5.90 24.58 0.29
CA SER A 14 -6.08 24.37 1.71
C SER A 14 -6.44 22.90 1.93
N ARG A 15 -5.50 22.13 2.46
CA ARG A 15 -5.67 20.72 2.83
C ARG A 15 -6.78 20.64 3.87
N PRO A 16 -7.81 19.81 3.67
CA PRO A 16 -8.82 19.63 4.71
C PRO A 16 -8.13 19.13 5.99
N ALA A 17 -8.49 19.71 7.13
CA ALA A 17 -7.84 19.49 8.42
C ALA A 17 -7.90 18.03 8.95
N SER A 18 -8.48 17.10 8.20
CA SER A 18 -8.70 15.70 8.56
C SER A 18 -8.25 14.67 7.50
N ALA A 19 -7.40 15.06 6.56
CA ALA A 19 -6.92 14.12 5.53
C ALA A 19 -5.96 13.08 6.13
N VAL A 20 -6.22 11.79 5.84
CA VAL A 20 -5.35 10.67 6.21
C VAL A 20 -4.45 10.34 5.04
N ASN A 21 -3.15 10.39 5.25
CA ASN A 21 -2.18 10.00 4.23
C ASN A 21 -1.92 8.49 4.32
N VAL A 22 -2.13 7.79 3.23
CA VAL A 22 -1.80 6.37 3.06
C VAL A 22 -0.63 6.25 2.10
N LEU A 23 0.46 5.66 2.56
CA LEU A 23 1.61 5.32 1.72
C LEU A 23 1.51 3.85 1.32
N VAL A 24 1.47 3.57 0.03
CA VAL A 24 1.44 2.22 -0.53
C VAL A 24 2.83 1.87 -1.05
N GLY A 25 3.51 0.93 -0.39
CA GLY A 25 4.80 0.39 -0.84
C GLY A 25 4.60 -0.87 -1.69
N VAL A 26 5.21 -0.91 -2.89
CA VAL A 26 5.08 -2.04 -3.81
C VAL A 26 6.44 -2.56 -4.23
N THR A 27 6.65 -3.86 -4.10
CA THR A 27 7.87 -4.54 -4.50
C THR A 27 7.64 -5.45 -5.71
N GLY A 28 8.73 -5.93 -6.33
CA GLY A 28 8.69 -6.73 -7.56
C GLY A 28 8.10 -8.13 -7.37
N SER A 29 6.78 -8.21 -7.29
CA SER A 29 5.99 -9.45 -7.23
C SER A 29 4.85 -9.36 -8.26
N VAL A 30 4.40 -10.51 -8.76
CA VAL A 30 3.18 -10.61 -9.61
C VAL A 30 1.96 -9.97 -8.94
N ALA A 31 1.91 -9.95 -7.62
CA ALA A 31 0.86 -9.26 -6.86
C ALA A 31 0.76 -7.76 -7.17
N ALA A 32 1.83 -7.14 -7.67
CA ALA A 32 1.83 -5.73 -8.10
C ALA A 32 0.81 -5.43 -9.21
N LEU A 33 0.36 -6.44 -9.96
CA LEU A 33 -0.78 -6.31 -10.90
C LEU A 33 -2.05 -5.76 -10.25
N LYS A 34 -2.22 -5.95 -8.94
CA LYS A 34 -3.41 -5.49 -8.19
C LYS A 34 -3.29 -4.02 -7.72
N LEU A 35 -2.14 -3.36 -7.92
CA LEU A 35 -1.89 -2.00 -7.44
C LEU A 35 -2.91 -0.97 -7.95
N PRO A 36 -3.26 -0.92 -9.24
CA PRO A 36 -4.26 0.06 -9.73
C PRO A 36 -5.61 -0.10 -9.03
N LEU A 37 -6.05 -1.34 -8.82
CA LEU A 37 -7.31 -1.64 -8.14
C LEU A 37 -7.25 -1.24 -6.66
N LEU A 38 -6.13 -1.51 -5.98
CA LEU A 38 -5.94 -1.13 -4.59
C LEU A 38 -5.95 0.40 -4.42
N VAL A 39 -5.21 1.13 -5.25
CA VAL A 39 -5.17 2.60 -5.21
C VAL A 39 -6.55 3.19 -5.47
N SER A 40 -7.25 2.70 -6.49
CA SER A 40 -8.62 3.14 -6.80
C SER A 40 -9.56 2.90 -5.62
N GLY A 41 -9.48 1.76 -4.96
CA GLY A 41 -10.29 1.45 -3.79
C GLY A 41 -9.96 2.31 -2.57
N LEU A 42 -8.69 2.64 -2.35
CA LEU A 42 -8.27 3.53 -1.26
C LEU A 42 -8.78 4.96 -1.47
N LEU A 43 -8.72 5.46 -2.70
CA LEU A 43 -9.21 6.80 -3.05
C LEU A 43 -10.74 6.95 -2.90
N GLN A 44 -11.49 5.84 -2.89
CA GLN A 44 -12.92 5.84 -2.59
C GLN A 44 -13.23 5.98 -1.10
N ILE A 45 -12.23 5.86 -0.22
CA ILE A 45 -12.42 6.06 1.22
C ILE A 45 -12.39 7.58 1.49
N PRO A 46 -13.46 8.17 2.04
CA PRO A 46 -13.51 9.61 2.30
C PRO A 46 -12.34 10.09 3.18
N GLY A 47 -11.71 11.18 2.79
CA GLY A 47 -10.62 11.79 3.55
C GLY A 47 -9.27 11.06 3.44
N VAL A 48 -9.13 10.06 2.57
CA VAL A 48 -7.86 9.38 2.30
C VAL A 48 -7.14 10.01 1.12
N GLU A 49 -5.88 10.36 1.32
CA GLU A 49 -4.92 10.71 0.28
C GLU A 49 -3.90 9.59 0.11
N VAL A 50 -3.60 9.20 -1.11
CA VAL A 50 -2.73 8.06 -1.41
C VAL A 50 -1.46 8.53 -2.11
N GLN A 51 -0.32 7.98 -1.69
CA GLN A 51 0.95 8.07 -2.39
C GLN A 51 1.49 6.65 -2.60
N VAL A 52 2.21 6.43 -3.70
CA VAL A 52 2.78 5.13 -4.03
C VAL A 52 4.30 5.22 -4.09
N VAL A 53 4.95 4.26 -3.46
CA VAL A 53 6.39 4.02 -3.60
C VAL A 53 6.58 2.64 -4.21
N THR A 54 7.38 2.54 -5.26
CA THR A 54 7.53 1.31 -6.01
C THR A 54 9.00 1.01 -6.34
N THR A 55 9.33 -0.25 -6.53
CA THR A 55 10.63 -0.64 -7.09
C THR A 55 10.55 -0.68 -8.61
N GLU A 56 11.69 -0.49 -9.30
CA GLU A 56 11.74 -0.60 -10.77
C GLU A 56 11.22 -1.96 -11.27
N ARG A 57 11.49 -3.03 -10.53
CA ARG A 57 11.00 -4.38 -10.89
C ARG A 57 9.48 -4.51 -10.78
N ALA A 58 8.84 -3.77 -9.87
CA ALA A 58 7.38 -3.81 -9.73
C ALA A 58 6.68 -3.15 -10.92
N LYS A 59 7.29 -2.14 -11.54
CA LYS A 59 6.72 -1.43 -12.71
C LYS A 59 6.49 -2.32 -13.94
N HIS A 60 7.09 -3.51 -13.99
CA HIS A 60 6.82 -4.48 -15.07
C HIS A 60 5.42 -5.10 -14.99
N PHE A 61 4.75 -5.00 -13.85
CA PHE A 61 3.48 -5.68 -13.61
C PHE A 61 2.24 -4.78 -13.75
N TYR A 62 2.40 -3.47 -13.89
CA TYR A 62 1.28 -2.54 -14.06
C TYR A 62 1.67 -1.35 -14.93
N SER A 63 0.68 -0.66 -15.49
CA SER A 63 0.90 0.59 -16.20
C SER A 63 0.85 1.78 -15.22
N ILE A 64 1.86 2.64 -15.28
CA ILE A 64 1.90 3.87 -14.47
C ILE A 64 0.69 4.77 -14.78
N GLN A 65 0.20 4.74 -16.03
CA GLN A 65 -0.94 5.54 -16.47
C GLN A 65 -2.26 5.13 -15.80
N ASP A 66 -2.34 3.90 -15.27
CA ASP A 66 -3.52 3.39 -14.59
C ASP A 66 -3.59 3.82 -13.11
N ILE A 67 -2.59 4.56 -12.64
CA ILE A 67 -2.49 4.98 -11.23
C ILE A 67 -2.62 6.50 -11.14
N PRO A 68 -3.75 7.02 -10.64
CA PRO A 68 -4.07 8.44 -10.66
C PRO A 68 -3.44 9.23 -9.48
N VAL A 69 -2.31 8.74 -8.93
CA VAL A 69 -1.61 9.37 -7.80
C VAL A 69 -0.11 9.42 -8.06
N PRO A 70 0.65 10.30 -7.37
CA PRO A 70 2.10 10.36 -7.50
C PRO A 70 2.75 9.01 -7.18
N ILE A 71 3.68 8.58 -8.04
CA ILE A 71 4.48 7.38 -7.88
C ILE A 71 5.94 7.81 -7.74
N TYR A 72 6.56 7.35 -6.67
CA TYR A 72 7.98 7.54 -6.40
C TYR A 72 8.72 6.24 -6.67
N SER A 73 9.86 6.31 -7.33
CA SER A 73 10.62 5.13 -7.73
C SER A 73 12.05 5.08 -7.17
N ASP A 74 12.84 3.99 -7.39
CA ASP A 74 14.18 3.75 -6.80
C ASP A 74 15.22 4.84 -7.11
N ASP A 75 15.03 5.61 -8.16
CA ASP A 75 15.87 6.77 -8.46
C ASP A 75 15.71 7.94 -7.47
N ASP A 76 14.60 7.94 -6.72
CA ASP A 76 14.37 8.87 -5.63
C ASP A 76 15.00 8.28 -4.35
N GLU A 77 16.16 8.65 -3.92
CA GLU A 77 17.04 8.11 -2.84
C GLU A 77 16.39 7.59 -1.51
N TRP A 78 15.06 7.51 -1.45
CA TRP A 78 14.26 7.33 -0.24
C TRP A 78 13.93 5.88 0.15
N LYS A 79 14.29 4.87 -0.64
CA LYS A 79 13.59 3.59 -0.60
C LYS A 79 14.11 2.53 0.33
N THR A 80 15.38 2.51 0.60
CA THR A 80 15.96 1.49 1.49
C THR A 80 15.61 1.72 2.95
N CYS A 81 15.08 2.89 3.30
CA CYS A 81 14.89 3.31 4.68
C CYS A 81 13.44 3.51 5.12
N ILE A 82 12.44 3.46 4.22
CA ILE A 82 11.05 3.80 4.57
C ILE A 82 10.54 2.98 5.75
N VAL A 83 10.67 1.66 5.69
CA VAL A 83 10.18 0.76 6.76
C VAL A 83 10.97 0.97 8.06
N ARG A 84 12.27 1.23 7.98
CA ARG A 84 13.12 1.49 9.16
C ARG A 84 12.88 2.86 9.76
N ALA A 85 12.47 3.84 8.95
CA ALA A 85 12.14 5.18 9.37
C ALA A 85 10.65 5.36 9.74
N TRP A 86 9.85 4.28 9.62
CA TRP A 86 8.43 4.33 9.93
C TRP A 86 8.20 4.54 11.41
N ASP A 87 7.34 5.48 11.75
CA ASP A 87 6.91 5.70 13.13
C ASP A 87 6.05 4.52 13.61
N LEU A 88 6.56 3.74 14.55
CA LEU A 88 5.88 2.55 15.08
C LEU A 88 4.54 2.85 15.78
N LYS A 89 4.24 4.11 16.07
CA LYS A 89 2.92 4.53 16.57
C LYS A 89 1.87 4.57 15.47
N LYS A 90 2.29 4.55 14.21
CA LYS A 90 1.40 4.52 13.04
C LYS A 90 1.25 3.09 12.56
N PRO A 91 0.04 2.65 12.18
CA PRO A 91 -0.15 1.29 11.69
C PRO A 91 0.65 1.07 10.41
N LEU A 92 1.31 -0.08 10.32
CA LEU A 92 1.92 -0.60 9.11
C LEU A 92 1.27 -1.94 8.81
N LEU A 93 0.63 -2.05 7.64
CA LEU A 93 0.07 -3.28 7.11
C LEU A 93 1.06 -3.90 6.13
N PHE A 94 1.21 -5.20 6.16
CA PHE A 94 1.98 -5.91 5.13
C PHE A 94 1.18 -7.10 4.59
N CYS A 95 1.29 -7.30 3.28
CA CYS A 95 0.56 -8.33 2.53
C CYS A 95 1.58 -9.24 1.86
N PRO A 96 1.95 -10.38 2.46
CA PRO A 96 2.89 -11.31 1.86
C PRO A 96 2.37 -11.82 0.51
N ALA A 97 3.30 -11.96 -0.46
CA ALA A 97 2.99 -12.54 -1.77
C ALA A 97 4.22 -13.22 -2.34
N MET A 98 4.14 -14.53 -2.53
CA MET A 98 5.24 -15.36 -3.05
C MET A 98 4.69 -16.67 -3.62
N ASN A 99 5.52 -17.46 -4.27
CA ASN A 99 5.12 -18.81 -4.67
C ASN A 99 5.05 -19.76 -3.46
N THR A 100 4.38 -20.89 -3.64
CA THR A 100 4.15 -21.86 -2.57
C THR A 100 5.43 -22.40 -1.98
N ALA A 101 6.46 -22.70 -2.79
CA ALA A 101 7.73 -23.21 -2.28
C ALA A 101 8.46 -22.18 -1.40
N MET A 102 8.35 -20.91 -1.72
CA MET A 102 8.87 -19.82 -0.86
C MET A 102 8.02 -19.67 0.41
N TRP A 103 6.69 -19.84 0.29
CA TRP A 103 5.79 -19.77 1.44
C TRP A 103 6.07 -20.88 2.45
N ASP A 104 6.28 -22.11 1.98
CA ASP A 104 6.52 -23.28 2.81
C ASP A 104 7.96 -23.32 3.39
N HIS A 105 8.82 -22.41 2.95
CA HIS A 105 10.19 -22.37 3.48
C HIS A 105 10.20 -21.88 4.93
N PRO A 106 10.92 -22.57 5.86
CA PRO A 106 10.91 -22.23 7.28
C PRO A 106 11.24 -20.78 7.60
N ILE A 107 12.16 -20.16 6.83
CA ILE A 107 12.56 -18.76 7.03
C ILE A 107 11.41 -17.79 6.82
N THR A 108 10.39 -18.14 6.02
CA THR A 108 9.24 -17.27 5.76
C THR A 108 8.42 -17.06 7.02
N ALA A 109 8.14 -18.14 7.74
CA ALA A 109 7.41 -18.08 9.01
C ALA A 109 8.18 -17.22 10.04
N GLU A 110 9.49 -17.42 10.17
CA GLU A 110 10.35 -16.65 11.08
C GLU A 110 10.34 -15.15 10.73
N GLN A 111 10.40 -14.81 9.44
CA GLN A 111 10.39 -13.42 8.99
C GLN A 111 9.04 -12.74 9.23
N ILE A 112 7.93 -13.44 9.00
CA ILE A 112 6.58 -12.96 9.28
C ILE A 112 6.41 -12.72 10.78
N GLU A 113 6.79 -13.68 11.61
CA GLU A 113 6.73 -13.54 13.07
C GLU A 113 7.55 -12.34 13.55
N ARG A 114 8.75 -12.14 12.98
CA ARG A 114 9.60 -10.98 13.32
C ARG A 114 8.92 -9.65 12.97
N LEU A 115 8.25 -9.55 11.82
CA LEU A 115 7.50 -8.35 11.43
C LEU A 115 6.32 -8.10 12.39
N CYS A 116 5.60 -9.15 12.76
CA CYS A 116 4.52 -9.05 13.73
C CYS A 116 5.02 -8.61 15.11
N ASN A 117 6.19 -9.10 15.54
CA ASN A 117 6.83 -8.69 16.79
C ASN A 117 7.28 -7.22 16.81
N PHE A 118 7.49 -6.59 15.65
CA PHE A 118 7.69 -5.14 15.53
C PHE A 118 6.38 -4.35 15.66
N GLY A 119 5.23 -5.01 15.79
CA GLY A 119 3.91 -4.39 15.83
C GLY A 119 3.28 -4.15 14.45
N TYR A 120 3.85 -4.72 13.39
CA TYR A 120 3.25 -4.64 12.06
C TYR A 120 2.09 -5.62 11.93
N ILE A 121 1.11 -5.28 11.12
CA ILE A 121 -0.13 -6.03 10.98
C ILE A 121 -0.10 -6.82 9.69
N GLU A 122 -0.08 -8.14 9.81
CA GLU A 122 -0.19 -9.02 8.65
C GLU A 122 -1.62 -9.05 8.11
N ILE A 123 -1.74 -8.96 6.78
CA ILE A 123 -2.92 -9.40 6.05
C ILE A 123 -2.50 -10.69 5.36
N ALA A 124 -2.88 -11.82 5.96
CA ALA A 124 -2.40 -13.14 5.58
C ALA A 124 -2.63 -13.43 4.10
N CYS A 125 -1.68 -14.13 3.49
CA CYS A 125 -1.85 -14.62 2.13
C CYS A 125 -2.97 -15.67 2.06
N ILE A 126 -3.49 -15.88 0.86
CA ILE A 126 -4.58 -16.82 0.59
C ILE A 126 -4.11 -18.00 -0.25
N GLU A 127 -4.85 -19.10 -0.15
CA GLU A 127 -4.72 -20.19 -1.09
C GLU A 127 -5.33 -19.80 -2.44
N LYS A 128 -4.61 -20.01 -3.52
CA LYS A 128 -5.09 -19.77 -4.88
C LYS A 128 -4.43 -20.74 -5.86
N THR A 129 -5.13 -21.03 -6.96
CA THR A 129 -4.46 -21.67 -8.09
C THR A 129 -3.52 -20.66 -8.71
N LEU A 130 -2.23 -20.94 -8.65
CA LEU A 130 -1.17 -20.11 -9.22
C LEU A 130 -1.20 -20.19 -10.74
N MET A 131 -0.53 -19.25 -11.42
CA MET A 131 -0.45 -19.26 -12.89
C MET A 131 0.22 -20.51 -13.46
N CYS A 132 1.01 -21.24 -12.67
CA CYS A 132 1.58 -22.55 -13.02
C CYS A 132 0.59 -23.71 -12.90
N GLY A 133 -0.65 -23.50 -12.44
CA GLY A 133 -1.66 -24.53 -12.24
C GLY A 133 -1.65 -25.19 -10.86
N ASP A 134 -0.66 -24.95 -10.05
CA ASP A 134 -0.57 -25.49 -8.69
C ASP A 134 -1.53 -24.75 -7.76
N LYS A 135 -2.20 -25.51 -6.88
CA LYS A 135 -2.92 -24.94 -5.74
C LYS A 135 -2.00 -24.85 -4.55
N GLY A 136 -1.89 -23.68 -3.97
CA GLY A 136 -1.08 -23.49 -2.78
C GLY A 136 -1.23 -22.12 -2.15
N TYR A 137 -0.70 -21.98 -0.96
CA TYR A 137 -0.59 -20.73 -0.25
C TYR A 137 0.51 -19.84 -0.84
N GLY A 138 0.39 -18.53 -0.63
CA GLY A 138 1.37 -17.54 -1.05
C GLY A 138 0.81 -16.45 -1.94
N ALA A 139 -0.45 -16.56 -2.39
CA ALA A 139 -1.11 -15.47 -3.11
C ALA A 139 -1.45 -14.32 -2.15
N MET A 140 -1.20 -13.09 -2.57
CA MET A 140 -1.59 -11.89 -1.81
C MET A 140 -3.10 -11.90 -1.55
N ALA A 141 -3.51 -11.48 -0.35
CA ALA A 141 -4.90 -11.25 0.01
C ALA A 141 -5.67 -10.51 -1.08
N GLU A 142 -6.98 -10.71 -1.13
CA GLU A 142 -7.81 -9.96 -2.07
C GLU A 142 -7.84 -8.46 -1.70
N VAL A 143 -7.96 -7.61 -2.70
CA VAL A 143 -7.95 -6.15 -2.50
C VAL A 143 -9.08 -5.71 -1.57
N SER A 144 -10.24 -6.34 -1.66
CA SER A 144 -11.37 -6.10 -0.74
C SER A 144 -10.98 -6.30 0.71
N THR A 145 -10.30 -7.39 1.04
CA THR A 145 -9.83 -7.69 2.40
C THR A 145 -8.83 -6.63 2.91
N ILE A 146 -7.93 -6.17 2.02
CA ILE A 146 -6.98 -5.11 2.36
C ILE A 146 -7.74 -3.81 2.67
N LEU A 147 -8.70 -3.44 1.81
CA LEU A 147 -9.51 -2.24 1.99
C LEU A 147 -10.37 -2.28 3.26
N GLU A 148 -10.94 -3.43 3.59
CA GLU A 148 -11.68 -3.65 4.83
C GLU A 148 -10.78 -3.41 6.05
N LYS A 149 -9.56 -3.97 6.03
CA LYS A 149 -8.61 -3.79 7.12
C LYS A 149 -8.17 -2.34 7.28
N VAL A 150 -7.96 -1.63 6.18
CA VAL A 150 -7.67 -0.19 6.22
C VAL A 150 -8.84 0.59 6.83
N ARG A 151 -10.08 0.33 6.41
CA ARG A 151 -11.27 0.98 6.99
C ARG A 151 -11.40 0.71 8.49
N GLU A 152 -11.19 -0.53 8.92
CA GLU A 152 -11.21 -0.91 10.34
C GLU A 152 -10.19 -0.08 11.14
N LEU A 153 -8.97 0.06 10.66
CA LEU A 153 -7.93 0.82 11.34
C LEU A 153 -8.24 2.32 11.35
N LEU A 154 -8.76 2.86 10.26
CA LEU A 154 -9.15 4.27 10.21
C LEU A 154 -10.28 4.57 11.20
N SER A 155 -11.29 3.71 11.29
CA SER A 155 -12.41 3.89 12.23
C SER A 155 -11.95 3.83 13.71
N LYS A 156 -10.95 3.03 14.03
CA LYS A 156 -10.39 2.92 15.40
C LYS A 156 -9.53 4.12 15.78
N ASN A 157 -8.75 4.63 14.83
CA ASN A 157 -7.77 5.69 15.10
C ASN A 157 -8.33 7.11 14.87
N LEU A 158 -9.42 7.22 14.11
CA LEU A 158 -10.07 8.49 13.73
C LEU A 158 -11.60 8.35 13.84
N PRO A 159 -12.16 8.26 15.04
CA PRO A 159 -13.59 8.00 15.25
C PRO A 159 -14.53 9.08 14.69
N HIS A 160 -14.01 10.23 14.26
CA HIS A 160 -14.75 11.29 13.58
C HIS A 160 -14.83 11.11 12.04
N LEU A 161 -14.09 10.16 11.47
CA LEU A 161 -14.24 9.73 10.08
C LEU A 161 -15.31 8.62 10.05
N THR A 162 -16.58 9.01 9.89
CA THR A 162 -17.67 8.03 9.69
C THR A 162 -17.51 7.40 8.31
N VAL A 163 -16.84 6.26 8.24
CA VAL A 163 -16.81 5.45 7.04
C VAL A 163 -18.12 4.67 6.98
N SER A 164 -19.12 5.24 6.31
CA SER A 164 -20.34 4.51 6.01
C SER A 164 -20.01 3.37 5.05
N VAL A 165 -20.20 2.14 5.51
CA VAL A 165 -20.18 0.96 4.64
C VAL A 165 -21.47 1.02 3.83
N PRO A 166 -21.45 1.08 2.49
CA PRO A 166 -22.69 0.89 1.72
C PRO A 166 -23.21 -0.51 2.03
N GLY A 167 -24.38 -0.57 2.66
CA GLY A 167 -25.03 -1.84 2.93
C GLY A 167 -25.33 -2.55 1.61
N TYR A 168 -24.97 -3.82 1.53
CA TYR A 168 -25.57 -4.72 0.56
C TYR A 168 -27.05 -4.86 0.94
N VAL A 169 -27.93 -4.38 0.06
CA VAL A 169 -29.35 -4.76 0.01
C VAL A 169 -29.49 -5.88 -0.99
#